data_c4d57878a1bd1d4fe3f8b86c7afd9557
#
_entry.id   c4d57878a1bd1d4fe3f8b86c7afd9557
#
_cell.length_a   1.000
_cell.length_b   1.000
_cell.length_c   1.000
_cell.angle_alpha   90.00
_cell.angle_beta   90.00
_cell.angle_gamma   90.00
#
_symmetry.space_group_name_H-M   'P 1'
#
loop_
_entity.id
_entity.type
_entity.pdbx_description
1 polymer ?
#
loop_
_entity_poly.entity_id
_entity_poly.type
_entity_poly.pdbx_seq_one_letter_code
_entity_poly.pdbx_strand_id
1 'polypeptide(L)'
;MIEAIDLTKTFGATLAVDHLNLTIKPGEIFCLLGSNGAGKTTTINLFLNFVAPTAGVARIGGLDVVAHPLETKKQLAYIPEQVTLYRNLTGLENLRFFSRLAGAAADANEELLAILAQAGLTADQSRARVSSYSKGMRQKVGIAITIAKGASALLLDEPTSGLDPKASNDFSTLLTDLGRRGVAILMATHDLFRAKESGTSVGIMKHGRLVETLGTAELGHRDLEQIYLAHMKD
;
A
#
# COMPACT_ATOMS: atom_id res chain seq x y z
N MET A 1 9.65 -2.97 -8.27
CA MET A 1 10.03 -1.56 -8.41
C MET A 1 8.80 -0.75 -8.79
N ILE A 2 8.60 0.42 -8.18
CA ILE A 2 7.53 1.38 -8.45
C ILE A 2 8.21 2.69 -8.86
N GLU A 3 7.80 3.32 -9.98
CA GLU A 3 8.45 4.52 -10.48
C GLU A 3 7.45 5.55 -11.00
N ALA A 4 7.62 6.80 -10.61
CA ALA A 4 6.97 7.96 -11.21
C ALA A 4 8.05 8.85 -11.85
N ILE A 5 7.83 9.28 -13.09
CA ILE A 5 8.75 10.13 -13.86
C ILE A 5 7.96 11.32 -14.36
N ASP A 6 8.25 12.49 -13.81
CA ASP A 6 7.53 13.77 -14.07
C ASP A 6 6.00 13.62 -14.05
N LEU A 7 5.54 12.71 -13.17
CA LEU A 7 4.14 12.30 -13.14
C LEU A 7 3.25 13.46 -12.69
N THR A 8 2.32 13.86 -13.56
CA THR A 8 1.45 15.03 -13.35
C THR A 8 -0.01 14.66 -13.54
N LYS A 9 -0.88 15.15 -12.67
CA LYS A 9 -2.33 14.99 -12.79
C LYS A 9 -3.08 16.26 -12.47
N THR A 10 -3.88 16.71 -13.44
CA THR A 10 -4.79 17.84 -13.31
C THR A 10 -6.24 17.37 -13.45
N PHE A 11 -7.13 17.86 -12.60
CA PHE A 11 -8.59 17.69 -12.68
C PHE A 11 -9.22 19.07 -12.84
N GLY A 12 -9.67 19.42 -14.07
CA GLY A 12 -10.14 20.76 -14.37
C GLY A 12 -9.05 21.80 -14.05
N ALA A 13 -9.30 22.71 -13.12
CA ALA A 13 -8.33 23.71 -12.66
C ALA A 13 -7.43 23.24 -11.51
N THR A 14 -7.67 22.05 -10.95
CA THR A 14 -6.93 21.57 -9.78
C THR A 14 -5.73 20.72 -10.21
N LEU A 15 -4.52 21.14 -9.89
CA LEU A 15 -3.28 20.37 -10.06
C LEU A 15 -3.12 19.46 -8.83
N ALA A 16 -3.49 18.18 -8.99
CA ALA A 16 -3.54 17.21 -7.88
C ALA A 16 -2.21 16.49 -7.65
N VAL A 17 -1.41 16.28 -8.70
CA VAL A 17 -0.03 15.76 -8.63
C VAL A 17 0.79 16.59 -9.60
N ASP A 18 1.92 17.10 -9.15
CA ASP A 18 2.74 18.09 -9.86
C ASP A 18 4.18 17.60 -9.98
N HIS A 19 4.56 17.13 -11.18
CA HIS A 19 5.90 16.67 -11.57
C HIS A 19 6.51 15.70 -10.53
N LEU A 20 5.73 14.72 -10.05
CA LEU A 20 6.20 13.75 -9.08
C LEU A 20 7.28 12.87 -9.70
N ASN A 21 8.46 12.88 -9.09
CA ASN A 21 9.56 11.97 -9.37
C ASN A 21 9.81 11.10 -8.15
N LEU A 22 9.65 9.78 -8.30
CA LEU A 22 9.73 8.81 -7.21
C LEU A 22 10.22 7.48 -7.74
N THR A 23 11.15 6.84 -7.03
CA THR A 23 11.56 5.46 -7.30
C THR A 23 11.59 4.68 -6.00
N ILE A 24 10.84 3.57 -5.96
CA ILE A 24 10.80 2.64 -4.82
C ILE A 24 11.36 1.32 -5.30
N LYS A 25 12.50 0.92 -4.73
CA LYS A 25 13.21 -0.30 -5.10
C LYS A 25 12.56 -1.55 -4.48
N PRO A 26 12.82 -2.74 -5.02
CA PRO A 26 12.44 -3.99 -4.36
C PRO A 26 12.96 -4.02 -2.92
N GLY A 27 12.08 -4.36 -1.97
CA GLY A 27 12.41 -4.39 -0.55
C GLY A 27 12.25 -3.06 0.19
N GLU A 28 12.04 -1.97 -0.51
CA GLU A 28 11.83 -0.65 0.08
C GLU A 28 10.36 -0.44 0.46
N ILE A 29 10.16 0.14 1.65
CA ILE A 29 8.87 0.62 2.14
C ILE A 29 8.90 2.15 2.16
N PHE A 30 8.29 2.77 1.16
CA PHE A 30 8.19 4.22 1.04
C PHE A 30 6.87 4.71 1.63
N CYS A 31 6.95 5.55 2.66
CA CYS A 31 5.78 6.17 3.28
C CYS A 31 5.57 7.57 2.73
N LEU A 32 4.49 7.78 2.00
CA LEU A 32 4.08 9.08 1.46
C LEU A 32 3.22 9.80 2.48
N LEU A 33 3.82 10.75 3.21
CA LEU A 33 3.17 11.58 4.21
C LEU A 33 2.59 12.85 3.59
N GLY A 34 1.48 13.32 4.13
CA GLY A 34 0.88 14.60 3.74
C GLY A 34 -0.50 14.78 4.34
N SER A 35 -0.98 16.01 4.38
CA SER A 35 -2.34 16.34 4.79
C SER A 35 -3.39 15.76 3.82
N ASN A 36 -4.66 15.82 4.22
CA ASN A 36 -5.76 15.50 3.30
C ASN A 36 -5.74 16.48 2.13
N GLY A 37 -5.89 15.96 0.91
CA GLY A 37 -5.80 16.76 -0.32
C GLY A 37 -4.37 17.01 -0.83
N ALA A 38 -3.32 16.52 -0.16
CA ALA A 38 -1.94 16.69 -0.62
C ALA A 38 -1.62 15.99 -1.95
N GLY A 39 -2.47 15.04 -2.42
CA GLY A 39 -2.28 14.30 -3.68
C GLY A 39 -1.97 12.80 -3.50
N LYS A 40 -1.88 12.29 -2.26
CA LYS A 40 -1.49 10.91 -1.93
C LYS A 40 -2.35 9.85 -2.62
N THR A 41 -3.67 9.90 -2.40
CA THR A 41 -4.63 8.96 -3.02
C THR A 41 -4.65 9.11 -4.54
N THR A 42 -4.47 10.33 -5.08
CA THR A 42 -4.34 10.55 -6.52
C THR A 42 -3.09 9.86 -7.07
N THR A 43 -1.97 9.92 -6.35
CA THR A 43 -0.74 9.21 -6.72
C THR A 43 -0.96 7.69 -6.77
N ILE A 44 -1.62 7.12 -5.75
CA ILE A 44 -2.00 5.70 -5.76
C ILE A 44 -2.89 5.36 -6.96
N ASN A 45 -3.92 6.18 -7.24
CA ASN A 45 -4.84 5.96 -8.35
C ASN A 45 -4.16 6.04 -9.73
N LEU A 46 -3.11 6.85 -9.87
CA LEU A 46 -2.28 6.89 -11.08
C LEU A 46 -1.51 5.57 -11.27
N PHE A 47 -0.88 5.03 -10.22
CA PHE A 47 -0.21 3.72 -10.28
C PHE A 47 -1.17 2.55 -10.52
N LEU A 48 -2.40 2.63 -10.02
CA LEU A 48 -3.47 1.65 -10.28
C LEU A 48 -4.07 1.77 -11.69
N ASN A 49 -3.72 2.83 -12.42
CA ASN A 49 -4.38 3.21 -13.68
C ASN A 49 -5.91 3.33 -13.53
N PHE A 50 -6.37 3.83 -12.37
CA PHE A 50 -7.76 4.21 -12.17
C PHE A 50 -8.05 5.60 -12.76
N VAL A 51 -7.02 6.42 -12.85
CA VAL A 51 -7.02 7.69 -13.57
C VAL A 51 -5.76 7.77 -14.45
N ALA A 52 -5.90 8.26 -15.66
CA ALA A 52 -4.77 8.47 -16.54
C ALA A 52 -3.97 9.72 -16.12
N PRO A 53 -2.63 9.73 -16.23
CA PRO A 53 -1.82 10.91 -16.02
C PRO A 53 -2.15 12.00 -17.07
N THR A 54 -1.98 13.26 -16.70
CA THR A 54 -2.03 14.39 -17.63
C THR A 54 -0.69 14.54 -18.38
N ALA A 55 0.41 14.25 -17.69
CA ALA A 55 1.76 14.18 -18.25
C ALA A 55 2.64 13.25 -17.40
N GLY A 56 3.79 12.87 -17.93
CA GLY A 56 4.72 11.96 -17.27
C GLY A 56 4.27 10.50 -17.31
N VAL A 57 4.95 9.63 -16.56
CA VAL A 57 4.77 8.18 -16.63
C VAL A 57 4.78 7.57 -15.23
N ALA A 58 3.86 6.64 -14.97
CA ALA A 58 3.88 5.74 -13.82
C ALA A 58 4.25 4.33 -14.29
N ARG A 59 5.19 3.65 -13.59
CA ARG A 59 5.64 2.30 -13.94
C ARG A 59 5.60 1.36 -12.75
N ILE A 60 5.26 0.10 -13.02
CA ILE A 60 5.34 -1.02 -12.09
C ILE A 60 6.19 -2.12 -12.74
N GLY A 61 7.28 -2.53 -12.07
CA GLY A 61 8.19 -3.54 -12.63
C GLY A 61 8.82 -3.13 -13.97
N GLY A 62 9.04 -1.82 -14.19
CA GLY A 62 9.55 -1.25 -15.43
C GLY A 62 8.50 -1.05 -16.54
N LEU A 63 7.26 -1.55 -16.36
CA LEU A 63 6.18 -1.43 -17.34
C LEU A 63 5.31 -0.19 -17.06
N ASP A 64 5.01 0.58 -18.10
CA ASP A 64 4.07 1.71 -18.03
C ASP A 64 2.66 1.20 -17.73
N VAL A 65 2.02 1.75 -16.69
CA VAL A 65 0.70 1.31 -16.21
C VAL A 65 -0.42 1.60 -17.20
N VAL A 66 -0.25 2.58 -18.09
CA VAL A 66 -1.23 2.94 -19.12
C VAL A 66 -1.05 2.06 -20.35
N ALA A 67 0.19 1.85 -20.78
CA ALA A 67 0.50 1.04 -21.97
C ALA A 67 0.33 -0.47 -21.72
N HIS A 68 0.58 -0.94 -20.49
CA HIS A 68 0.56 -2.35 -20.11
C HIS A 68 -0.32 -2.61 -18.87
N PRO A 69 -1.64 -2.26 -18.90
CA PRO A 69 -2.48 -2.26 -17.70
C PRO A 69 -2.71 -3.65 -17.10
N LEU A 70 -2.79 -4.71 -17.91
CA LEU A 70 -3.02 -6.07 -17.40
C LEU A 70 -1.75 -6.68 -16.82
N GLU A 71 -0.61 -6.44 -17.46
CA GLU A 71 0.70 -6.94 -17.04
C GLU A 71 1.12 -6.30 -15.71
N THR A 72 0.93 -4.99 -15.57
CA THR A 72 1.23 -4.27 -14.33
C THR A 72 0.30 -4.70 -13.20
N LYS A 73 -0.99 -4.92 -13.47
CA LYS A 73 -1.94 -5.44 -12.48
C LYS A 73 -1.60 -6.86 -12.01
N LYS A 74 -0.93 -7.69 -12.79
CA LYS A 74 -0.46 -9.00 -12.32
C LYS A 74 0.64 -8.87 -11.27
N GLN A 75 1.48 -7.84 -11.35
CA GLN A 75 2.60 -7.60 -10.44
C GLN A 75 2.23 -6.77 -9.21
N LEU A 76 1.07 -6.10 -9.22
CA LEU A 76 0.67 -5.10 -8.24
C LEU A 76 -0.46 -5.61 -7.37
N ALA A 77 -0.35 -5.44 -6.04
CA ALA A 77 -1.46 -5.56 -5.10
C ALA A 77 -1.84 -4.18 -4.55
N TYR A 78 -3.09 -4.04 -4.12
CA TYR A 78 -3.61 -2.82 -3.52
C TYR A 78 -4.46 -3.14 -2.31
N ILE A 79 -4.19 -2.45 -1.21
CA ILE A 79 -4.98 -2.52 0.02
C ILE A 79 -5.50 -1.11 0.32
N PRO A 80 -6.80 -0.86 0.12
CA PRO A 80 -7.44 0.41 0.46
C PRO A 80 -7.58 0.58 1.98
N GLU A 81 -7.92 1.79 2.42
CA GLU A 81 -8.25 2.08 3.81
C GLU A 81 -9.34 1.13 4.36
N GLN A 82 -10.34 0.81 3.55
CA GLN A 82 -11.41 -0.11 3.88
C GLN A 82 -11.38 -1.32 2.95
N VAL A 83 -10.84 -2.43 3.43
CA VAL A 83 -10.85 -3.69 2.69
C VAL A 83 -12.26 -4.27 2.67
N THR A 84 -12.86 -4.30 1.49
CA THR A 84 -14.20 -4.87 1.25
C THR A 84 -14.06 -6.33 0.84
N LEU A 85 -14.62 -7.22 1.67
CA LEU A 85 -14.66 -8.66 1.48
C LEU A 85 -16.11 -9.14 1.46
N TYR A 86 -16.35 -10.33 0.93
CA TYR A 86 -17.68 -10.96 0.96
C TYR A 86 -18.00 -11.40 2.38
N ARG A 87 -18.92 -10.70 3.03
CA ARG A 87 -19.22 -10.83 4.46
C ARG A 87 -19.82 -12.19 4.85
N ASN A 88 -20.51 -12.85 3.94
CA ASN A 88 -21.12 -14.19 4.10
C ASN A 88 -20.13 -15.33 3.87
N LEU A 89 -18.96 -15.06 3.32
CA LEU A 89 -17.88 -16.00 3.14
C LEU A 89 -16.91 -15.95 4.32
N THR A 90 -16.18 -17.05 4.53
CA THR A 90 -15.06 -17.14 5.48
C THR A 90 -13.83 -16.40 4.96
N GLY A 91 -12.81 -16.19 5.81
CA GLY A 91 -11.53 -15.66 5.37
C GLY A 91 -10.86 -16.53 4.30
N LEU A 92 -10.92 -17.85 4.48
CA LEU A 92 -10.40 -18.83 3.53
C LEU A 92 -11.10 -18.75 2.16
N GLU A 93 -12.43 -18.67 2.16
CA GLU A 93 -13.23 -18.57 0.92
C GLU A 93 -12.97 -17.24 0.21
N ASN A 94 -12.85 -16.14 0.96
CA ASN A 94 -12.46 -14.84 0.40
C ASN A 94 -11.07 -14.91 -0.23
N LEU A 95 -10.06 -15.44 0.48
CA LEU A 95 -8.72 -15.57 -0.07
C LEU A 95 -8.75 -16.39 -1.36
N ARG A 96 -9.43 -17.55 -1.37
CA ARG A 96 -9.56 -18.37 -2.58
C ARG A 96 -10.19 -17.61 -3.73
N PHE A 97 -11.29 -16.89 -3.47
CA PHE A 97 -11.97 -16.11 -4.49
C PHE A 97 -11.04 -15.07 -5.13
N PHE A 98 -10.36 -14.25 -4.31
CA PHE A 98 -9.49 -13.20 -4.81
C PHE A 98 -8.19 -13.75 -5.43
N SER A 99 -7.65 -14.87 -4.92
CA SER A 99 -6.50 -15.56 -5.50
C SER A 99 -6.80 -16.06 -6.92
N ARG A 100 -7.94 -16.72 -7.11
CA ARG A 100 -8.40 -17.16 -8.44
C ARG A 100 -8.62 -15.98 -9.39
N LEU A 101 -9.26 -14.91 -8.90
CA LEU A 101 -9.47 -13.70 -9.69
C LEU A 101 -8.13 -13.06 -10.12
N ALA A 102 -7.12 -13.12 -9.27
CA ALA A 102 -5.78 -12.63 -9.57
C ALA A 102 -4.95 -13.58 -10.46
N GLY A 103 -5.46 -14.77 -10.77
CA GLY A 103 -4.74 -15.79 -11.54
C GLY A 103 -3.62 -16.48 -10.75
N ALA A 104 -3.70 -16.44 -9.39
CA ALA A 104 -2.74 -17.13 -8.53
C ALA A 104 -2.90 -18.66 -8.62
N ALA A 105 -1.79 -19.38 -8.48
CA ALA A 105 -1.78 -20.85 -8.53
C ALA A 105 -2.31 -21.51 -7.25
N ALA A 106 -2.23 -20.79 -6.10
CA ALA A 106 -2.66 -21.29 -4.80
C ALA A 106 -4.17 -21.53 -4.76
N ASP A 107 -4.60 -22.78 -4.56
CA ASP A 107 -6.02 -23.17 -4.52
C ASP A 107 -6.32 -24.24 -3.44
N ALA A 108 -5.34 -25.04 -3.03
CA ALA A 108 -5.51 -26.05 -2.01
C ALA A 108 -5.80 -25.41 -0.63
N ASN A 109 -6.72 -26.01 0.14
CA ASN A 109 -7.09 -25.52 1.47
C ASN A 109 -5.89 -25.33 2.41
N GLU A 110 -4.98 -26.28 2.40
CA GLU A 110 -3.79 -26.26 3.27
C GLU A 110 -2.86 -25.11 2.92
N GLU A 111 -2.63 -24.87 1.63
CA GLU A 111 -1.81 -23.76 1.12
C GLU A 111 -2.43 -22.41 1.48
N LEU A 112 -3.72 -22.22 1.22
CA LEU A 112 -4.43 -20.98 1.53
C LEU A 112 -4.49 -20.72 3.04
N LEU A 113 -4.65 -21.75 3.87
CA LEU A 113 -4.58 -21.63 5.34
C LEU A 113 -3.17 -21.23 5.79
N ALA A 114 -2.12 -21.79 5.18
CA ALA A 114 -0.74 -21.41 5.47
C ALA A 114 -0.47 -19.94 5.10
N ILE A 115 -1.01 -19.44 3.98
CA ILE A 115 -0.93 -18.04 3.59
C ILE A 115 -1.68 -17.13 4.57
N LEU A 116 -2.89 -17.51 5.02
CA LEU A 116 -3.63 -16.76 6.04
C LEU A 116 -2.87 -16.72 7.38
N ALA A 117 -2.24 -17.83 7.77
CA ALA A 117 -1.39 -17.89 8.96
C ALA A 117 -0.15 -16.97 8.83
N GLN A 118 0.49 -16.92 7.67
CA GLN A 118 1.57 -15.97 7.39
C GLN A 118 1.09 -14.50 7.50
N ALA A 119 -0.15 -14.21 7.12
CA ALA A 119 -0.79 -12.91 7.31
C ALA A 119 -1.29 -12.68 8.75
N GLY A 120 -1.01 -13.60 9.70
CA GLY A 120 -1.32 -13.45 11.12
C GLY A 120 -2.78 -13.74 11.49
N LEU A 121 -3.48 -14.59 10.73
CA LEU A 121 -4.81 -15.12 11.08
C LEU A 121 -4.68 -16.56 11.59
N THR A 122 -5.32 -16.87 12.72
CA THR A 122 -5.38 -18.26 13.22
C THR A 122 -6.26 -19.13 12.32
N ALA A 123 -6.15 -20.45 12.46
CA ALA A 123 -6.98 -21.39 11.72
C ALA A 123 -8.49 -21.18 11.95
N ASP A 124 -8.88 -20.90 13.20
CA ASP A 124 -10.28 -20.64 13.57
C ASP A 124 -10.77 -19.31 12.97
N GLN A 125 -9.95 -18.26 13.04
CA GLN A 125 -10.24 -16.98 12.38
C GLN A 125 -10.39 -17.16 10.87
N SER A 126 -9.50 -17.93 10.24
CA SER A 126 -9.54 -18.18 8.80
C SER A 126 -10.83 -18.89 8.35
N ARG A 127 -11.41 -19.72 9.20
CA ARG A 127 -12.68 -20.43 8.96
C ARG A 127 -13.92 -19.68 9.43
N ALA A 128 -13.75 -18.59 10.19
CA ALA A 128 -14.87 -17.74 10.60
C ALA A 128 -15.37 -16.87 9.45
N ARG A 129 -16.65 -16.50 9.46
CA ARG A 129 -17.24 -15.59 8.47
C ARG A 129 -16.68 -14.17 8.62
N VAL A 130 -16.42 -13.52 7.51
CA VAL A 130 -15.89 -12.13 7.48
C VAL A 130 -16.85 -11.12 8.11
N SER A 131 -18.15 -11.44 8.23
CA SER A 131 -19.10 -10.61 8.98
C SER A 131 -18.69 -10.37 10.44
N SER A 132 -17.91 -11.27 11.05
CA SER A 132 -17.38 -11.15 12.42
C SER A 132 -15.99 -10.54 12.51
N TYR A 133 -15.37 -10.18 11.38
CA TYR A 133 -13.98 -9.69 11.34
C TYR A 133 -13.88 -8.25 11.81
N SER A 134 -12.86 -7.98 12.65
CA SER A 134 -12.39 -6.61 12.89
C SER A 134 -11.80 -5.98 11.63
N LYS A 135 -11.58 -4.66 11.62
CA LYS A 135 -10.88 -3.96 10.53
C LYS A 135 -9.49 -4.58 10.29
N GLY A 136 -8.71 -4.81 11.35
CA GLY A 136 -7.38 -5.42 11.27
C GLY A 136 -7.39 -6.83 10.67
N MET A 137 -8.39 -7.65 10.99
CA MET A 137 -8.51 -8.98 10.36
C MET A 137 -8.79 -8.88 8.86
N ARG A 138 -9.60 -7.93 8.41
CA ARG A 138 -9.83 -7.69 6.97
C ARG A 138 -8.55 -7.22 6.28
N GLN A 139 -7.77 -6.34 6.90
CA GLN A 139 -6.46 -5.91 6.39
C GLN A 139 -5.50 -7.11 6.25
N LYS A 140 -5.47 -8.02 7.23
CA LYS A 140 -4.67 -9.26 7.17
C LYS A 140 -5.07 -10.15 5.97
N VAL A 141 -6.36 -10.22 5.62
CA VAL A 141 -6.79 -10.92 4.38
C VAL A 141 -6.25 -10.19 3.14
N GLY A 142 -6.20 -8.86 3.11
CA GLY A 142 -5.56 -8.09 2.03
C GLY A 142 -4.08 -8.45 1.86
N ILE A 143 -3.34 -8.59 2.96
CA ILE A 143 -1.96 -9.08 2.96
C ILE A 143 -1.88 -10.52 2.43
N ALA A 144 -2.79 -11.41 2.87
CA ALA A 144 -2.84 -12.79 2.39
C ALA A 144 -3.07 -12.85 0.86
N ILE A 145 -3.94 -12.01 0.32
CA ILE A 145 -4.17 -11.89 -1.14
C ILE A 145 -2.89 -11.43 -1.84
N THR A 146 -2.15 -10.47 -1.26
CA THR A 146 -0.86 -9.99 -1.79
C THR A 146 0.17 -11.12 -1.87
N ILE A 147 0.26 -11.93 -0.82
CA ILE A 147 1.16 -13.10 -0.74
C ILE A 147 0.74 -14.17 -1.77
N ALA A 148 -0.54 -14.55 -1.80
CA ALA A 148 -1.07 -15.57 -2.71
C ALA A 148 -0.85 -15.21 -4.19
N LYS A 149 -0.96 -13.92 -4.51
CA LYS A 149 -0.71 -13.38 -5.85
C LYS A 149 0.77 -13.37 -6.22
N GLY A 150 1.68 -13.41 -5.26
CA GLY A 150 3.11 -13.22 -5.50
C GLY A 150 3.43 -11.82 -6.03
N ALA A 151 2.69 -10.80 -5.56
CA ALA A 151 2.86 -9.44 -6.04
C ALA A 151 4.25 -8.89 -5.69
N SER A 152 4.93 -8.27 -6.65
CA SER A 152 6.24 -7.62 -6.47
C SER A 152 6.13 -6.16 -6.04
N ALA A 153 4.94 -5.57 -6.14
CA ALA A 153 4.61 -4.22 -5.70
C ALA A 153 3.31 -4.21 -4.89
N LEU A 154 3.26 -3.39 -3.84
CA LEU A 154 2.10 -3.22 -2.98
C LEU A 154 1.82 -1.74 -2.75
N LEU A 155 0.60 -1.31 -3.05
CA LEU A 155 0.11 0.03 -2.73
C LEU A 155 -0.87 -0.05 -1.56
N LEU A 156 -0.74 0.90 -0.64
CA LEU A 156 -1.53 0.98 0.59
C LEU A 156 -2.06 2.42 0.75
N ASP A 157 -3.36 2.57 0.94
CA ASP A 157 -3.98 3.87 1.22
C ASP A 157 -4.53 3.87 2.64
N GLU A 158 -3.89 4.62 3.56
CA GLU A 158 -4.25 4.76 4.98
C GLU A 158 -4.53 3.41 5.68
N PRO A 159 -3.66 2.39 5.55
CA PRO A 159 -4.00 1.02 5.93
C PRO A 159 -4.16 0.82 7.44
N THR A 160 -3.55 1.67 8.26
CA THR A 160 -3.60 1.60 9.73
C THR A 160 -4.63 2.54 10.35
N SER A 161 -5.30 3.38 9.54
CA SER A 161 -6.36 4.28 10.02
C SER A 161 -7.43 3.51 10.79
N GLY A 162 -7.75 3.95 12.03
CA GLY A 162 -8.78 3.34 12.88
C GLY A 162 -8.48 1.92 13.36
N LEU A 163 -7.24 1.44 13.26
CA LEU A 163 -6.77 0.24 13.95
C LEU A 163 -6.37 0.58 15.38
N ASP A 164 -6.55 -0.37 16.30
CA ASP A 164 -5.94 -0.28 17.62
C ASP A 164 -4.40 -0.40 17.54
N PRO A 165 -3.66 0.04 18.58
CA PRO A 165 -2.19 0.04 18.54
C PRO A 165 -1.58 -1.35 18.28
N LYS A 166 -2.18 -2.43 18.83
CA LYS A 166 -1.69 -3.79 18.62
C LYS A 166 -1.87 -4.23 17.18
N ALA A 167 -3.07 -4.04 16.62
CA ALA A 167 -3.36 -4.39 15.23
C ALA A 167 -2.48 -3.60 14.26
N SER A 168 -2.19 -2.32 14.55
CA SER A 168 -1.28 -1.50 13.77
C SER A 168 0.16 -2.03 13.81
N ASN A 169 0.67 -2.42 14.98
CA ASN A 169 2.01 -3.01 15.12
C ASN A 169 2.11 -4.34 14.37
N ASP A 170 1.11 -5.23 14.54
CA ASP A 170 1.04 -6.49 13.79
C ASP A 170 1.09 -6.24 12.29
N PHE A 171 0.34 -5.24 11.80
CA PHE A 171 0.32 -4.87 10.38
C PHE A 171 1.67 -4.33 9.90
N SER A 172 2.33 -3.47 10.68
CA SER A 172 3.68 -2.96 10.39
C SER A 172 4.70 -4.09 10.27
N THR A 173 4.63 -5.10 11.15
CA THR A 173 5.49 -6.30 11.08
C THR A 173 5.27 -7.06 9.78
N LEU A 174 4.02 -7.25 9.35
CA LEU A 174 3.70 -7.91 8.09
C LEU A 174 4.25 -7.14 6.87
N LEU A 175 4.20 -5.80 6.87
CA LEU A 175 4.80 -4.99 5.81
C LEU A 175 6.32 -5.15 5.76
N THR A 176 6.97 -5.14 6.92
CA THR A 176 8.42 -5.37 7.02
C THR A 176 8.81 -6.74 6.47
N ASP A 177 8.04 -7.78 6.76
CA ASP A 177 8.29 -9.13 6.24
C ASP A 177 8.08 -9.22 4.73
N LEU A 178 7.08 -8.51 4.18
CA LEU A 178 6.91 -8.40 2.71
C LEU A 178 8.07 -7.64 2.08
N GLY A 179 8.53 -6.56 2.67
CA GLY A 179 9.72 -5.82 2.22
C GLY A 179 10.96 -6.73 2.19
N ARG A 180 11.22 -7.49 3.24
CA ARG A 180 12.35 -8.47 3.28
C ARG A 180 12.26 -9.53 2.18
N ARG A 181 11.07 -9.84 1.69
CA ARG A 181 10.85 -10.74 0.54
C ARG A 181 11.01 -10.05 -0.81
N GLY A 182 11.40 -8.77 -0.83
CA GLY A 182 11.65 -8.00 -2.05
C GLY A 182 10.43 -7.28 -2.63
N VAL A 183 9.31 -7.21 -1.90
CA VAL A 183 8.14 -6.42 -2.35
C VAL A 183 8.46 -4.94 -2.22
N ALA A 184 8.27 -4.17 -3.29
CA ALA A 184 8.33 -2.71 -3.26
C ALA A 184 6.99 -2.17 -2.73
N ILE A 185 7.00 -1.37 -1.67
CA ILE A 185 5.79 -0.94 -0.96
C ILE A 185 5.68 0.59 -0.98
N LEU A 186 4.56 1.12 -1.48
CA LEU A 186 4.16 2.52 -1.32
C LEU A 186 2.97 2.59 -0.37
N MET A 187 3.15 3.26 0.75
CA MET A 187 2.11 3.48 1.76
C MET A 187 1.79 4.98 1.88
N ALA A 188 0.60 5.38 1.48
CA ALA A 188 0.09 6.72 1.76
C ALA A 188 -0.50 6.75 3.17
N THR A 189 -0.07 7.71 3.98
CA THR A 189 -0.57 7.90 5.35
C THR A 189 -0.41 9.35 5.82
N HIS A 190 -1.13 9.72 6.86
CA HIS A 190 -0.91 10.96 7.62
C HIS A 190 -0.33 10.69 9.02
N ASP A 191 -0.13 9.43 9.37
CA ASP A 191 0.42 8.99 10.66
C ASP A 191 1.95 8.96 10.63
N LEU A 192 2.57 9.99 11.17
CA LEU A 192 4.03 10.15 11.27
C LEU A 192 4.69 9.02 12.03
N PHE A 193 4.05 8.56 13.13
CA PHE A 193 4.59 7.49 13.95
C PHE A 193 4.67 6.20 13.14
N ARG A 194 3.60 5.84 12.46
CA ARG A 194 3.56 4.63 11.62
C ARG A 194 4.49 4.70 10.42
N ALA A 195 4.61 5.87 9.80
CA ALA A 195 5.55 6.08 8.71
C ALA A 195 6.99 5.84 9.17
N LYS A 196 7.36 6.31 10.36
CA LYS A 196 8.69 6.09 10.94
C LYS A 196 8.94 4.63 11.32
N GLU A 197 7.94 3.95 11.91
CA GLU A 197 8.05 2.56 12.38
C GLU A 197 8.13 1.55 11.23
N SER A 198 7.39 1.77 10.16
CA SER A 198 7.24 0.79 9.07
C SER A 198 8.09 1.14 7.84
N GLY A 199 8.33 2.43 7.59
CA GLY A 199 9.02 2.90 6.39
C GLY A 199 10.53 2.70 6.45
N THR A 200 11.14 2.37 5.32
CA THR A 200 12.59 2.51 5.09
C THR A 200 12.93 3.93 4.64
N SER A 201 11.99 4.58 3.99
CA SER A 201 12.05 5.98 3.58
C SER A 201 10.68 6.66 3.69
N VAL A 202 10.70 7.98 3.85
CA VAL A 202 9.52 8.83 4.01
C VAL A 202 9.62 9.97 3.01
N GLY A 203 8.53 10.21 2.28
CA GLY A 203 8.37 11.39 1.43
C GLY A 203 7.27 12.30 1.98
N ILE A 204 7.53 13.59 2.05
CA ILE A 204 6.52 14.60 2.44
C ILE A 204 5.89 15.19 1.19
N MET A 205 4.57 15.06 1.08
CA MET A 205 3.79 15.58 -0.04
C MET A 205 2.95 16.77 0.38
N LYS A 206 3.09 17.91 -0.33
CA LYS A 206 2.31 19.14 -0.13
C LYS A 206 1.87 19.69 -1.48
N HIS A 207 0.58 20.01 -1.64
CA HIS A 207 0.00 20.59 -2.86
C HIS A 207 0.40 19.86 -4.16
N GLY A 208 0.35 18.52 -4.13
CA GLY A 208 0.69 17.69 -5.29
C GLY A 208 2.18 17.43 -5.49
N ARG A 209 3.08 18.08 -4.75
CA ARG A 209 4.53 17.96 -4.88
C ARG A 209 5.15 17.11 -3.77
N LEU A 210 6.13 16.33 -4.13
CA LEU A 210 7.04 15.69 -3.18
C LEU A 210 8.09 16.74 -2.77
N VAL A 211 7.95 17.31 -1.57
CA VAL A 211 8.78 18.44 -1.11
C VAL A 211 10.02 18.00 -0.35
N GLU A 212 10.03 16.79 0.21
CA GLU A 212 11.15 16.23 0.96
C GLU A 212 11.14 14.71 0.86
N THR A 213 12.32 14.09 0.88
CA THR A 213 12.48 12.63 0.96
C THR A 213 13.61 12.30 1.93
N LEU A 214 13.34 11.44 2.91
CA LEU A 214 14.23 11.12 4.03
C LEU A 214 14.32 9.61 4.23
N GLY A 215 15.51 9.09 4.47
CA GLY A 215 15.72 7.75 5.00
C GLY A 215 15.31 7.68 6.48
N THR A 216 14.64 6.62 6.91
CA THR A 216 14.16 6.52 8.29
C THR A 216 15.22 6.01 9.27
N ALA A 217 16.30 5.39 8.81
CA ALA A 217 17.28 4.72 9.66
C ALA A 217 17.98 5.66 10.67
N GLU A 218 18.23 6.90 10.26
CA GLU A 218 18.97 7.90 11.06
C GLU A 218 18.05 8.95 11.69
N LEU A 219 16.74 8.89 11.44
CA LEU A 219 15.77 9.86 11.95
C LEU A 219 15.15 9.40 13.26
N GLY A 220 15.09 10.27 14.28
CA GLY A 220 14.21 10.12 15.42
C GLY A 220 12.75 10.46 15.09
N HIS A 221 11.80 10.02 15.94
CA HIS A 221 10.38 10.40 15.77
C HIS A 221 10.18 11.91 15.86
N ARG A 222 10.87 12.59 16.77
CA ARG A 222 10.82 14.04 16.95
C ARG A 222 11.38 14.80 15.75
N ASP A 223 12.43 14.26 15.11
CA ASP A 223 13.05 14.89 13.94
C ASP A 223 12.09 14.87 12.76
N LEU A 224 11.42 13.72 12.50
CA LEU A 224 10.43 13.61 11.44
C LEU A 224 9.24 14.54 11.67
N GLU A 225 8.76 14.65 12.93
CA GLU A 225 7.67 15.56 13.27
C GLU A 225 8.06 17.03 13.03
N GLN A 226 9.25 17.45 13.45
CA GLN A 226 9.74 18.81 13.25
C GLN A 226 9.88 19.15 11.75
N ILE A 227 10.46 18.25 10.96
CA ILE A 227 10.60 18.43 9.52
C ILE A 227 9.23 18.52 8.86
N TYR A 228 8.31 17.61 9.20
CA TYR A 228 6.95 17.63 8.68
C TYR A 228 6.24 18.95 9.00
N LEU A 229 6.29 19.39 10.27
CA LEU A 229 5.68 20.65 10.69
C LEU A 229 6.32 21.86 10.01
N ALA A 230 7.64 21.85 9.76
CA ALA A 230 8.31 22.92 9.02
C ALA A 230 7.79 23.06 7.58
N HIS A 231 7.53 21.92 6.91
CA HIS A 231 6.95 21.93 5.56
C HIS A 231 5.46 22.26 5.55
N MET A 232 4.71 21.98 6.65
CA MET A 232 3.27 22.23 6.73
C MET A 232 2.90 23.65 7.21
N LYS A 233 3.86 24.41 7.72
CA LYS A 233 3.67 25.84 7.97
C LYS A 233 3.55 26.55 6.63
N ASP A 234 2.46 27.28 6.43
CA ASP A 234 2.23 28.17 5.27
C ASP A 234 3.08 29.43 5.38
#